data_2732ba755a1b77b8f2f7c37aad72b0ef
#
_entry.id   2732ba755a1b77b8f2f7c37aad72b0ef
#
_cell.length_a   1.000
_cell.length_b   1.000
_cell.length_c   1.000
_cell.angle_alpha   90.00
_cell.angle_beta   90.00
_cell.angle_gamma   90.00
#
_symmetry.space_group_name_H-M   'P 1'
#
loop_
_entity.id
_entity.type
_entity.pdbx_description
1 polymer ?
#
loop_
_entity_poly.entity_id
_entity_poly.type
_entity_poly.pdbx_seq_one_letter_code
_entity_poly.pdbx_strand_id
1 'polypeptide(L)'
;MKNIFTLTFILCSFLAFAQKKEKVKGSKIVKMEQKEVENFQNLEVEDNLEIFLVKGNECAIEIEADDNLIEYVESKSAGNTLKLSTSRDITSSKKLSVRVTYTDDFKMLIAKNETNITALSDITLDNITFKTYDYAKLFLNAKTKMFTLMANDKSKVELNLKSEKTTIDLSKSAQLKALISSTSMKFDLYQKSKGDIEGDIIDLDLTLDNNASLDGEKLVAKNAEIKAEGYSTAKIMVATKVIINASGKSEIQLYGEPKIELKRFTESAVLTKKPSK
;
A
#
# COMPACT_ATOMS: atom_id res chain seq x y z
N MET A 1 -10.97 49.25 -20.18
CA MET A 1 -11.08 49.10 -18.72
C MET A 1 -11.75 47.77 -18.30
N LYS A 2 -12.73 47.25 -19.03
CA LYS A 2 -13.39 45.95 -18.70
C LYS A 2 -12.43 44.75 -18.68
N ASN A 3 -11.47 44.69 -19.59
CA ASN A 3 -10.57 43.52 -19.73
C ASN A 3 -9.46 43.47 -18.67
N ILE A 4 -9.14 44.62 -18.02
CA ILE A 4 -8.15 44.67 -16.94
C ILE A 4 -8.73 44.09 -15.65
N PHE A 5 -10.02 44.33 -15.40
CA PHE A 5 -10.70 43.78 -14.22
C PHE A 5 -10.83 42.25 -14.26
N THR A 6 -11.03 41.67 -15.46
CA THR A 6 -11.14 40.23 -15.67
C THR A 6 -9.78 39.53 -15.45
N LEU A 7 -8.68 40.16 -15.88
CA LEU A 7 -7.34 39.62 -15.72
C LEU A 7 -6.88 39.64 -14.24
N THR A 8 -7.27 40.69 -13.48
CA THR A 8 -6.95 40.79 -12.04
C THR A 8 -7.72 39.76 -11.21
N PHE A 9 -8.97 39.42 -11.61
CA PHE A 9 -9.77 38.38 -10.92
C PHE A 9 -9.23 36.98 -11.15
N ILE A 10 -8.69 36.69 -12.34
CA ILE A 10 -8.07 35.40 -12.66
C ILE A 10 -6.73 35.24 -11.92
N LEU A 11 -5.96 36.30 -11.71
CA LEU A 11 -4.68 36.27 -11.00
C LEU A 11 -4.88 36.06 -9.49
N CYS A 12 -5.98 36.53 -8.89
CA CYS A 12 -6.29 36.30 -7.48
C CYS A 12 -6.75 34.88 -7.16
N SER A 13 -7.25 34.11 -8.13
CA SER A 13 -7.67 32.72 -7.90
C SER A 13 -6.53 31.71 -7.77
N PHE A 14 -5.29 32.06 -8.12
CA PHE A 14 -4.10 31.22 -7.95
C PHE A 14 -3.38 31.37 -6.58
N LEU A 15 -3.89 32.25 -5.70
CA LEU A 15 -3.35 32.44 -4.35
C LEU A 15 -4.04 31.55 -3.30
N ALA A 16 -4.63 30.41 -3.67
CA ALA A 16 -4.96 29.36 -2.74
C ALA A 16 -3.64 28.71 -2.25
N PHE A 17 -2.87 29.45 -1.42
CA PHE A 17 -1.75 28.88 -0.71
C PHE A 17 -2.27 27.71 0.15
N ALA A 18 -1.74 26.52 -0.07
CA ALA A 18 -1.81 25.48 0.92
C ALA A 18 -1.21 26.07 2.22
N GLN A 19 -2.07 26.46 3.16
CA GLN A 19 -1.62 27.01 4.44
C GLN A 19 -0.81 25.94 5.14
N LYS A 20 0.49 26.17 5.27
CA LYS A 20 1.37 25.27 6.00
C LYS A 20 0.88 25.21 7.43
N LYS A 21 0.60 24.00 7.93
CA LYS A 21 0.20 23.81 9.32
C LYS A 21 1.22 24.44 10.27
N GLU A 22 0.74 25.11 11.32
CA GLU A 22 1.60 25.64 12.37
C GLU A 22 2.29 24.49 13.11
N LYS A 23 3.57 24.69 13.45
CA LYS A 23 4.39 23.66 14.10
C LYS A 23 4.17 23.64 15.60
N VAL A 24 4.02 22.44 16.14
CA VAL A 24 3.88 22.22 17.59
C VAL A 24 4.84 21.13 18.06
N LYS A 25 5.26 21.21 19.34
CA LYS A 25 6.07 20.19 20.01
C LYS A 25 5.29 19.63 21.19
N GLY A 26 5.46 18.34 21.45
CA GLY A 26 4.86 17.67 22.60
C GLY A 26 5.51 18.07 23.92
N SER A 27 4.69 18.02 24.98
CA SER A 27 5.07 18.29 26.38
C SER A 27 5.95 17.20 27.00
N LYS A 28 6.03 16.02 26.38
CA LYS A 28 6.64 14.78 26.87
C LYS A 28 5.89 14.11 28.04
N ILE A 29 4.70 14.61 28.40
CA ILE A 29 3.80 14.00 29.40
C ILE A 29 2.72 13.26 28.65
N VAL A 30 2.79 11.93 28.62
CA VAL A 30 1.85 11.10 27.86
C VAL A 30 0.53 10.93 28.62
N LYS A 31 -0.57 11.11 27.92
CA LYS A 31 -1.93 10.83 28.37
C LYS A 31 -2.67 9.97 27.33
N MET A 32 -3.74 9.35 27.77
CA MET A 32 -4.64 8.55 26.96
C MET A 32 -6.05 9.14 27.02
N GLU A 33 -6.70 9.22 25.88
CA GLU A 33 -8.08 9.69 25.74
C GLU A 33 -8.83 8.77 24.79
N GLN A 34 -9.97 8.25 25.24
CA GLN A 34 -10.87 7.47 24.40
C GLN A 34 -11.94 8.41 23.82
N LYS A 35 -12.20 8.27 22.52
CA LYS A 35 -13.27 9.00 21.82
C LYS A 35 -14.22 8.00 21.16
N GLU A 36 -15.51 8.23 21.36
CA GLU A 36 -16.54 7.55 20.58
C GLU A 36 -16.51 8.04 19.13
N VAL A 37 -16.71 7.14 18.21
CA VAL A 37 -16.83 7.44 16.78
C VAL A 37 -18.02 6.69 16.20
N GLU A 38 -18.64 7.25 15.18
CA GLU A 38 -19.68 6.55 14.43
C GLU A 38 -19.12 5.30 13.75
N ASN A 39 -19.98 4.33 13.46
CA ASN A 39 -19.60 3.15 12.71
C ASN A 39 -19.06 3.56 11.33
N PHE A 40 -17.91 3.02 10.97
CA PHE A 40 -17.27 3.28 9.69
C PHE A 40 -16.90 1.98 8.97
N GLN A 41 -16.88 2.06 7.63
CA GLN A 41 -16.39 1.01 6.76
C GLN A 41 -15.02 1.35 6.17
N ASN A 42 -14.69 2.64 6.13
CA ASN A 42 -13.44 3.14 5.55
C ASN A 42 -12.69 3.97 6.59
N LEU A 43 -11.38 3.81 6.63
CA LEU A 43 -10.47 4.62 7.43
C LEU A 43 -9.51 5.37 6.50
N GLU A 44 -9.46 6.68 6.61
CA GLU A 44 -8.46 7.51 5.96
C GLU A 44 -7.56 8.16 7.01
N VAL A 45 -6.26 8.00 6.87
CA VAL A 45 -5.28 8.55 7.81
C VAL A 45 -4.25 9.37 7.06
N GLU A 46 -3.99 10.56 7.57
CA GLU A 46 -3.04 11.50 7.01
C GLU A 46 -2.05 11.98 8.09
N ASP A 47 -1.02 12.71 7.63
CA ASP A 47 0.04 13.28 8.43
C ASP A 47 1.05 12.24 8.96
N ASN A 48 1.56 12.39 10.18
CA ASN A 48 2.58 11.51 10.78
C ASN A 48 2.03 10.65 11.94
N LEU A 49 0.75 10.26 11.85
CA LEU A 49 0.11 9.45 12.87
C LEU A 49 0.59 7.99 12.85
N GLU A 50 0.83 7.45 14.04
CA GLU A 50 1.01 6.01 14.24
C GLU A 50 -0.35 5.39 14.57
N ILE A 51 -0.80 4.42 13.77
CA ILE A 51 -2.11 3.78 13.91
C ILE A 51 -1.94 2.31 14.26
N PHE A 52 -2.64 1.88 15.29
CA PHE A 52 -2.77 0.48 15.66
C PHE A 52 -4.19 -0.02 15.38
N LEU A 53 -4.32 -0.97 14.44
CA LEU A 53 -5.60 -1.56 14.08
C LEU A 53 -5.93 -2.74 14.98
N VAL A 54 -7.14 -2.75 15.52
CA VAL A 54 -7.66 -3.85 16.36
C VAL A 54 -9.08 -4.18 15.91
N LYS A 55 -9.41 -5.45 15.81
CA LYS A 55 -10.79 -5.89 15.56
C LYS A 55 -11.59 -5.88 16.86
N GLY A 56 -12.82 -5.36 16.82
CA GLY A 56 -13.76 -5.36 17.95
C GLY A 56 -15.20 -5.47 17.50
N ASN A 57 -16.12 -5.39 18.47
CA ASN A 57 -17.56 -5.47 18.21
C ASN A 57 -18.16 -4.10 17.86
N GLU A 58 -17.53 -3.02 18.28
CA GLU A 58 -17.94 -1.64 18.07
C GLU A 58 -16.76 -0.79 17.62
N CYS A 59 -17.02 0.22 16.78
CA CYS A 59 -16.01 1.15 16.34
C CYS A 59 -15.62 2.09 17.49
N ALA A 60 -14.31 2.29 17.68
CA ALA A 60 -13.78 3.21 18.70
C ALA A 60 -12.40 3.70 18.32
N ILE A 61 -11.97 4.82 18.88
CA ILE A 61 -10.59 5.26 18.84
C ILE A 61 -10.07 5.59 20.25
N GLU A 62 -8.81 5.26 20.47
CA GLU A 62 -8.07 5.60 21.68
C GLU A 62 -6.79 6.32 21.28
N ILE A 63 -6.65 7.56 21.73
CA ILE A 63 -5.50 8.43 21.42
C ILE A 63 -4.53 8.35 22.60
N GLU A 64 -3.29 7.93 22.32
CA GLU A 64 -2.20 7.97 23.27
C GLU A 64 -1.16 8.98 22.76
N ALA A 65 -1.05 10.12 23.40
CA ALA A 65 -0.19 11.20 22.94
C ALA A 65 0.33 12.06 24.11
N ASP A 66 1.34 12.90 23.82
CA ASP A 66 1.70 13.97 24.75
C ASP A 66 0.47 14.83 25.01
N ASP A 67 0.21 15.20 26.26
CA ASP A 67 -1.08 15.77 26.72
C ASP A 67 -1.53 17.03 25.98
N ASN A 68 -0.58 17.87 25.57
CA ASN A 68 -0.83 19.05 24.75
C ASN A 68 -1.04 18.76 23.26
N LEU A 69 -0.89 17.51 22.81
CA LEU A 69 -1.08 17.12 21.41
C LEU A 69 -2.42 16.45 21.13
N ILE A 70 -3.11 15.96 22.16
CA ILE A 70 -4.39 15.23 22.01
C ILE A 70 -5.43 16.12 21.31
N GLU A 71 -5.50 17.40 21.64
CA GLU A 71 -6.43 18.37 21.04
C GLU A 71 -6.19 18.57 19.53
N TYR A 72 -4.98 18.33 19.05
CA TYR A 72 -4.62 18.47 17.62
C TYR A 72 -4.89 17.21 16.81
N VAL A 73 -5.20 16.08 17.44
CA VAL A 73 -5.64 14.87 16.72
C VAL A 73 -7.11 15.02 16.38
N GLU A 74 -7.38 15.19 15.09
CA GLU A 74 -8.73 15.33 14.56
C GLU A 74 -9.30 13.97 14.12
N SER A 75 -10.54 13.70 14.51
CA SER A 75 -11.36 12.59 14.00
C SER A 75 -12.62 13.17 13.39
N LYS A 76 -12.83 12.93 12.09
CA LYS A 76 -14.00 13.43 11.36
C LYS A 76 -14.71 12.29 10.66
N SER A 77 -16.01 12.13 10.91
CA SER A 77 -16.86 11.18 10.19
C SER A 77 -17.51 11.87 8.98
N ALA A 78 -17.44 11.23 7.84
CA ALA A 78 -18.11 11.67 6.60
C ALA A 78 -18.71 10.43 5.89
N GLY A 79 -20.02 10.24 6.00
CA GLY A 79 -20.68 9.01 5.58
C GLY A 79 -20.06 7.79 6.28
N ASN A 80 -19.66 6.79 5.54
CA ASN A 80 -19.07 5.57 6.08
C ASN A 80 -17.53 5.66 6.25
N THR A 81 -16.95 6.86 6.28
CA THR A 81 -15.50 7.07 6.35
C THR A 81 -15.13 7.82 7.63
N LEU A 82 -14.27 7.24 8.44
CA LEU A 82 -13.56 7.92 9.52
C LEU A 82 -12.24 8.47 8.96
N LYS A 83 -12.05 9.79 9.07
CA LYS A 83 -10.79 10.44 8.72
C LYS A 83 -10.05 10.85 9.99
N LEU A 84 -8.79 10.44 10.11
CA LEU A 84 -7.86 10.82 11.17
C LEU A 84 -6.74 11.68 10.58
N SER A 85 -6.49 12.81 11.20
CA SER A 85 -5.42 13.75 10.80
C SER A 85 -4.97 14.58 11.99
N THR A 86 -4.01 15.46 11.78
CA THR A 86 -3.63 16.45 12.79
C THR A 86 -3.92 17.86 12.29
N SER A 87 -4.45 18.75 13.15
CA SER A 87 -4.67 20.17 12.80
C SER A 87 -3.38 20.99 12.76
N ARG A 88 -2.29 20.47 13.33
CA ARG A 88 -0.96 21.09 13.41
C ARG A 88 0.12 20.17 12.85
N ASP A 89 1.27 20.74 12.49
CA ASP A 89 2.48 20.01 12.10
C ASP A 89 3.26 19.62 13.38
N ILE A 90 3.09 18.34 13.82
CA ILE A 90 3.70 17.85 15.04
C ILE A 90 5.14 17.44 14.75
N THR A 91 6.10 18.27 15.19
CA THR A 91 7.51 18.11 14.85
C THR A 91 8.30 17.21 15.81
N SER A 92 7.82 17.03 17.03
CA SER A 92 8.44 16.17 18.05
C SER A 92 7.44 15.80 19.13
N SER A 93 7.34 14.53 19.46
CA SER A 93 6.54 14.00 20.56
C SER A 93 7.28 12.89 21.28
N LYS A 94 6.88 12.54 22.48
CA LYS A 94 7.25 11.30 23.15
C LYS A 94 6.36 10.17 22.66
N LYS A 95 5.06 10.46 22.46
CA LYS A 95 4.06 9.55 21.91
C LYS A 95 3.08 10.34 21.05
N LEU A 96 2.63 9.75 19.96
CA LEU A 96 1.54 10.21 19.10
C LEU A 96 0.98 9.01 18.34
N SER A 97 0.05 8.32 18.93
CA SER A 97 -0.56 7.14 18.32
C SER A 97 -2.06 7.09 18.54
N VAL A 98 -2.76 6.44 17.64
CA VAL A 98 -4.19 6.19 17.74
C VAL A 98 -4.45 4.70 17.54
N ARG A 99 -5.06 4.07 18.54
CA ARG A 99 -5.63 2.73 18.40
C ARG A 99 -7.01 2.87 17.76
N VAL A 100 -7.23 2.20 16.66
CA VAL A 100 -8.50 2.20 15.91
C VAL A 100 -9.12 0.83 16.00
N THR A 101 -10.29 0.72 16.65
CA THR A 101 -11.09 -0.50 16.69
C THR A 101 -12.06 -0.50 15.51
N TYR A 102 -11.96 -1.52 14.66
CA TYR A 102 -12.83 -1.73 13.49
C TYR A 102 -13.69 -2.99 13.67
N THR A 103 -14.81 -3.07 12.94
CA THR A 103 -15.75 -4.21 12.96
C THR A 103 -15.64 -5.04 11.67
N ASP A 104 -16.46 -6.07 11.53
CA ASP A 104 -16.55 -6.91 10.33
C ASP A 104 -16.98 -6.14 9.07
N ASP A 105 -17.55 -4.94 9.23
CA ASP A 105 -17.94 -4.06 8.12
C ASP A 105 -16.78 -3.28 7.49
N PHE A 106 -15.56 -3.39 8.03
CA PHE A 106 -14.38 -2.67 7.54
C PHE A 106 -13.98 -3.13 6.14
N LYS A 107 -13.84 -2.19 5.19
CA LYS A 107 -13.64 -2.46 3.77
C LYS A 107 -12.39 -1.83 3.18
N MET A 108 -12.00 -0.65 3.70
CA MET A 108 -10.89 0.08 3.08
C MET A 108 -10.11 0.91 4.10
N LEU A 109 -8.78 0.90 3.93
CA LEU A 109 -7.87 1.83 4.60
C LEU A 109 -7.07 2.61 3.56
N ILE A 110 -6.98 3.92 3.76
CA ILE A 110 -6.13 4.84 3.00
C ILE A 110 -5.13 5.47 3.95
N ALA A 111 -3.84 5.30 3.70
CA ALA A 111 -2.75 5.90 4.46
C ALA A 111 -1.94 6.84 3.57
N LYS A 112 -1.72 8.07 4.02
CA LYS A 112 -1.01 9.11 3.29
C LYS A 112 0.10 9.74 4.14
N ASN A 113 0.95 10.53 3.49
CA ASN A 113 2.06 11.27 4.09
C ASN A 113 3.05 10.32 4.81
N GLU A 114 3.33 10.54 6.10
CA GLU A 114 4.27 9.75 6.90
C GLU A 114 3.56 8.79 7.88
N THR A 115 2.28 8.49 7.63
CA THR A 115 1.47 7.61 8.46
C THR A 115 2.10 6.23 8.58
N ASN A 116 2.08 5.68 9.79
CA ASN A 116 2.55 4.35 10.09
C ASN A 116 1.39 3.47 10.62
N ILE A 117 1.01 2.45 9.90
CA ILE A 117 -0.13 1.57 10.22
C ILE A 117 0.39 0.19 10.64
N THR A 118 -0.03 -0.29 11.79
CA THR A 118 0.27 -1.64 12.27
C THR A 118 -1.02 -2.34 12.70
N ALA A 119 -1.30 -3.51 12.16
CA ALA A 119 -2.35 -4.37 12.68
C ALA A 119 -1.81 -5.20 13.86
N LEU A 120 -2.45 -5.06 15.04
CA LEU A 120 -2.03 -5.77 16.26
C LEU A 120 -2.47 -7.24 16.29
N SER A 121 -3.39 -7.61 15.41
CA SER A 121 -3.86 -8.99 15.20
C SER A 121 -4.11 -9.23 13.73
N ASP A 122 -4.24 -10.50 13.34
CA ASP A 122 -4.55 -10.87 11.96
C ASP A 122 -5.87 -10.23 11.51
N ILE A 123 -5.84 -9.56 10.37
CA ILE A 123 -7.05 -9.02 9.74
C ILE A 123 -7.79 -10.18 9.08
N THR A 124 -8.92 -10.57 9.66
CA THR A 124 -9.78 -11.63 9.13
C THR A 124 -11.09 -11.02 8.66
N LEU A 125 -11.19 -10.77 7.35
CA LEU A 125 -12.33 -10.17 6.66
C LEU A 125 -12.52 -10.85 5.30
N ASP A 126 -13.73 -10.86 4.75
CA ASP A 126 -13.97 -11.42 3.42
C ASP A 126 -13.24 -10.58 2.35
N ASN A 127 -13.39 -9.27 2.40
CA ASN A 127 -12.84 -8.34 1.42
C ASN A 127 -12.20 -7.13 2.10
N ILE A 128 -10.99 -6.78 1.73
CA ILE A 128 -10.32 -5.59 2.25
C ILE A 128 -9.43 -4.94 1.18
N THR A 129 -9.43 -3.62 1.16
CA THR A 129 -8.59 -2.80 0.29
C THR A 129 -7.68 -1.91 1.12
N PHE A 130 -6.39 -1.93 0.82
CA PHE A 130 -5.40 -0.99 1.36
C PHE A 130 -4.86 -0.11 0.25
N LYS A 131 -4.79 1.20 0.53
CA LYS A 131 -4.16 2.19 -0.35
C LYS A 131 -3.13 2.97 0.43
N THR A 132 -1.89 2.99 -0.05
CA THR A 132 -0.80 3.72 0.60
C THR A 132 -0.16 4.71 -0.37
N TYR A 133 0.13 5.90 0.10
CA TYR A 133 0.69 6.99 -0.68
C TYR A 133 1.87 7.64 0.05
N ASP A 134 2.63 8.46 -0.64
CA ASP A 134 3.74 9.26 -0.13
C ASP A 134 4.80 8.39 0.57
N TYR A 135 4.99 8.55 1.87
CA TYR A 135 5.93 7.79 2.70
C TYR A 135 5.24 6.84 3.69
N ALA A 136 3.94 6.61 3.51
CA ALA A 136 3.16 5.76 4.40
C ALA A 136 3.76 4.37 4.52
N LYS A 137 3.67 3.79 5.71
CA LYS A 137 4.12 2.44 6.01
C LYS A 137 2.94 1.60 6.49
N LEU A 138 2.89 0.35 6.06
CA LEU A 138 1.84 -0.59 6.42
C LEU A 138 2.45 -1.94 6.80
N PHE A 139 2.12 -2.42 8.00
CA PHE A 139 2.58 -3.70 8.54
C PHE A 139 1.37 -4.52 8.98
N LEU A 140 1.10 -5.65 8.34
CA LEU A 140 -0.05 -6.47 8.70
C LEU A 140 0.07 -7.94 8.30
N ASN A 141 -0.66 -8.78 9.05
CA ASN A 141 -1.05 -10.11 8.63
C ASN A 141 -2.53 -10.10 8.24
N ALA A 142 -2.90 -10.79 7.17
CA ALA A 142 -4.28 -10.86 6.71
C ALA A 142 -4.67 -12.25 6.22
N LYS A 143 -5.91 -12.63 6.50
CA LYS A 143 -6.58 -13.80 5.96
C LYS A 143 -7.93 -13.38 5.39
N THR A 144 -8.07 -13.46 4.06
CA THR A 144 -9.23 -12.89 3.35
C THR A 144 -9.67 -13.77 2.20
N LYS A 145 -10.87 -13.56 1.66
CA LYS A 145 -11.24 -14.11 0.35
C LYS A 145 -10.66 -13.24 -0.76
N MET A 146 -10.87 -11.92 -0.68
CA MET A 146 -10.32 -10.96 -1.65
C MET A 146 -9.49 -9.90 -0.95
N PHE A 147 -8.25 -9.75 -1.38
CA PHE A 147 -7.31 -8.76 -0.90
C PHE A 147 -6.89 -7.83 -2.03
N THR A 148 -6.94 -6.52 -1.79
CA THR A 148 -6.44 -5.53 -2.74
C THR A 148 -5.47 -4.59 -2.05
N LEU A 149 -4.30 -4.39 -2.65
CA LEU A 149 -3.29 -3.42 -2.25
C LEU A 149 -2.94 -2.51 -3.42
N MET A 150 -3.02 -1.21 -3.21
CA MET A 150 -2.52 -0.18 -4.12
C MET A 150 -1.47 0.64 -3.38
N ALA A 151 -0.20 0.45 -3.68
CA ALA A 151 0.90 1.17 -3.03
C ALA A 151 1.59 2.10 -4.04
N ASN A 152 1.71 3.35 -3.67
CA ASN A 152 2.19 4.40 -4.55
C ASN A 152 3.31 5.22 -3.89
N ASP A 153 3.98 6.08 -4.68
CA ASP A 153 5.01 7.02 -4.27
C ASP A 153 6.24 6.33 -3.66
N LYS A 154 6.54 6.55 -2.40
CA LYS A 154 7.62 5.91 -1.65
C LYS A 154 7.11 5.08 -0.48
N SER A 155 5.84 4.69 -0.54
CA SER A 155 5.24 3.88 0.51
C SER A 155 5.91 2.51 0.64
N LYS A 156 5.87 1.96 1.85
CA LYS A 156 6.45 0.66 2.17
C LYS A 156 5.41 -0.23 2.82
N VAL A 157 5.28 -1.44 2.31
CA VAL A 157 4.34 -2.43 2.83
C VAL A 157 5.07 -3.70 3.21
N GLU A 158 4.84 -4.19 4.42
CA GLU A 158 5.21 -5.53 4.86
C GLU A 158 3.93 -6.32 5.15
N LEU A 159 3.78 -7.46 4.49
CA LEU A 159 2.54 -8.20 4.45
C LEU A 159 2.77 -9.70 4.60
N ASN A 160 2.00 -10.33 5.46
CA ASN A 160 1.82 -11.78 5.47
C ASN A 160 0.35 -12.07 5.12
N LEU A 161 0.11 -12.70 3.96
CA LEU A 161 -1.23 -12.82 3.37
C LEU A 161 -1.57 -14.27 3.04
N LYS A 162 -2.76 -14.67 3.48
CA LYS A 162 -3.45 -15.84 2.94
C LYS A 162 -4.79 -15.41 2.33
N SER A 163 -5.00 -15.64 1.03
CA SER A 163 -6.24 -15.23 0.35
C SER A 163 -6.63 -16.17 -0.78
N GLU A 164 -7.89 -16.11 -1.21
CA GLU A 164 -8.32 -16.81 -2.44
C GLU A 164 -7.92 -15.98 -3.66
N LYS A 165 -8.18 -14.68 -3.64
CA LYS A 165 -7.86 -13.75 -4.72
C LYS A 165 -7.09 -12.54 -4.21
N THR A 166 -5.92 -12.31 -4.79
CA THR A 166 -5.05 -11.17 -4.46
C THR A 166 -4.90 -10.26 -5.67
N THR A 167 -5.03 -8.95 -5.46
CA THR A 167 -4.68 -7.92 -6.45
C THR A 167 -3.72 -6.94 -5.81
N ILE A 168 -2.55 -6.76 -6.40
CA ILE A 168 -1.52 -5.83 -5.92
C ILE A 168 -1.07 -4.96 -7.07
N ASP A 169 -1.09 -3.66 -6.85
CA ASP A 169 -0.59 -2.63 -7.77
C ASP A 169 0.45 -1.77 -7.05
N LEU A 170 1.67 -1.80 -7.55
CA LEU A 170 2.78 -0.99 -7.06
C LEU A 170 3.22 0.01 -8.12
N SER A 171 3.33 1.27 -7.77
CA SER A 171 3.77 2.29 -8.71
C SER A 171 4.75 3.29 -8.11
N LYS A 172 5.40 4.06 -8.98
CA LYS A 172 6.46 5.02 -8.66
C LYS A 172 7.66 4.33 -8.00
N SER A 173 7.85 4.49 -6.70
CA SER A 173 8.96 3.89 -5.93
C SER A 173 8.45 3.10 -4.73
N ALA A 174 7.20 2.66 -4.78
CA ALA A 174 6.59 1.83 -3.74
C ALA A 174 7.35 0.51 -3.57
N GLN A 175 7.40 0.01 -2.35
CA GLN A 175 8.10 -1.21 -1.99
C GLN A 175 7.17 -2.15 -1.23
N LEU A 176 7.16 -3.40 -1.63
CA LEU A 176 6.44 -4.47 -0.97
C LEU A 176 7.40 -5.59 -0.58
N LYS A 177 7.37 -5.98 0.69
CA LYS A 177 7.94 -7.23 1.16
C LYS A 177 6.82 -8.11 1.69
N ALA A 178 6.66 -9.33 1.16
CA ALA A 178 5.52 -10.14 1.55
C ALA A 178 5.77 -11.64 1.50
N LEU A 179 5.06 -12.35 2.40
CA LEU A 179 4.81 -13.78 2.31
C LEU A 179 3.36 -13.98 1.90
N ILE A 180 3.12 -14.56 0.72
CA ILE A 180 1.77 -14.67 0.14
C ILE A 180 1.44 -16.11 -0.20
N SER A 181 0.28 -16.57 0.29
CA SER A 181 -0.37 -17.81 -0.17
C SER A 181 -1.72 -17.45 -0.80
N SER A 182 -1.86 -17.67 -2.11
CA SER A 182 -3.08 -17.28 -2.85
C SER A 182 -3.43 -18.26 -3.96
N THR A 183 -4.74 -18.46 -4.19
CA THR A 183 -5.18 -19.24 -5.35
C THR A 183 -4.96 -18.48 -6.66
N SER A 184 -5.30 -17.19 -6.69
CA SER A 184 -5.11 -16.34 -7.87
C SER A 184 -4.52 -15.00 -7.45
N MET A 185 -3.45 -14.59 -8.11
CA MET A 185 -2.81 -13.30 -7.84
C MET A 185 -2.59 -12.52 -9.14
N LYS A 186 -3.10 -11.30 -9.17
CA LYS A 186 -2.71 -10.29 -10.15
C LYS A 186 -1.71 -9.34 -9.48
N PHE A 187 -0.54 -9.17 -10.09
CA PHE A 187 0.53 -8.36 -9.55
C PHE A 187 1.11 -7.43 -10.61
N ASP A 188 0.83 -6.16 -10.49
CA ASP A 188 1.28 -5.12 -11.40
C ASP A 188 2.33 -4.25 -10.73
N LEU A 189 3.49 -4.11 -11.36
CA LEU A 189 4.60 -3.27 -10.92
C LEU A 189 4.98 -2.27 -12.02
N TYR A 190 4.95 -0.99 -11.68
CA TYR A 190 5.22 0.09 -12.61
C TYR A 190 6.35 1.01 -12.14
N GLN A 191 7.03 1.62 -13.07
CA GLN A 191 8.08 2.63 -12.88
C GLN A 191 9.29 2.06 -12.10
N LYS A 192 9.55 2.51 -10.85
CA LYS A 192 10.69 2.07 -10.01
C LYS A 192 10.22 1.27 -8.81
N SER A 193 9.00 0.72 -8.87
CA SER A 193 8.45 -0.08 -7.78
C SER A 193 9.21 -1.40 -7.61
N LYS A 194 9.19 -1.93 -6.38
CA LYS A 194 9.92 -3.15 -6.03
C LYS A 194 9.04 -4.10 -5.23
N GLY A 195 9.02 -5.36 -5.63
CA GLY A 195 8.43 -6.47 -4.89
C GLY A 195 9.54 -7.44 -4.44
N ASP A 196 9.48 -7.86 -3.18
CA ASP A 196 10.24 -8.98 -2.62
C ASP A 196 9.21 -9.94 -2.01
N ILE A 197 8.92 -11.03 -2.73
CA ILE A 197 7.77 -11.88 -2.45
C ILE A 197 8.20 -13.32 -2.27
N GLU A 198 7.74 -13.93 -1.20
CA GLU A 198 7.88 -15.36 -0.91
C GLU A 198 6.50 -16.03 -0.83
N GLY A 199 6.43 -17.35 -0.96
CA GLY A 199 5.21 -18.15 -0.76
C GLY A 199 4.74 -18.92 -1.98
N ASP A 200 3.42 -19.19 -2.06
CA ASP A 200 2.84 -20.11 -3.04
C ASP A 200 1.60 -19.50 -3.72
N ILE A 201 1.57 -19.55 -5.04
CA ILE A 201 0.47 -19.04 -5.87
C ILE A 201 0.07 -20.13 -6.87
N ILE A 202 -1.24 -20.38 -7.05
CA ILE A 202 -1.68 -21.31 -8.09
C ILE A 202 -1.61 -20.63 -9.45
N ASP A 203 -2.30 -19.51 -9.64
CA ASP A 203 -2.32 -18.80 -10.91
C ASP A 203 -1.85 -17.35 -10.70
N LEU A 204 -0.74 -16.99 -11.35
CA LEU A 204 -0.13 -15.68 -11.28
C LEU A 204 -0.24 -14.93 -12.61
N ASP A 205 -0.82 -13.73 -12.59
CA ASP A 205 -0.76 -12.73 -13.66
C ASP A 205 0.18 -11.60 -13.22
N LEU A 206 1.35 -11.50 -13.85
CA LEU A 206 2.43 -10.61 -13.48
C LEU A 206 2.74 -9.61 -14.59
N THR A 207 2.59 -8.33 -14.30
CA THR A 207 3.00 -7.25 -15.20
C THR A 207 4.13 -6.43 -14.58
N LEU A 208 5.21 -6.23 -15.34
CA LEU A 208 6.29 -5.32 -14.98
C LEU A 208 6.54 -4.35 -16.14
N ASP A 209 6.62 -3.07 -15.84
CA ASP A 209 6.94 -2.05 -16.84
C ASP A 209 7.90 -0.99 -16.31
N ASN A 210 8.58 -0.33 -17.24
CA ASN A 210 9.63 0.67 -17.03
C ASN A 210 10.87 0.10 -16.28
N ASN A 211 11.09 0.46 -15.01
CA ASN A 211 12.23 0.00 -14.21
C ASN A 211 11.75 -0.78 -12.97
N ALA A 212 10.58 -1.41 -13.09
CA ALA A 212 10.02 -2.23 -12.01
C ALA A 212 10.87 -3.48 -11.77
N SER A 213 10.92 -3.93 -10.52
CA SER A 213 11.72 -5.09 -10.13
C SER A 213 10.96 -6.03 -9.22
N LEU A 214 10.96 -7.31 -9.55
CA LEU A 214 10.44 -8.38 -8.70
C LEU A 214 11.56 -9.34 -8.30
N ASP A 215 11.80 -9.50 -7.01
CA ASP A 215 12.51 -10.65 -6.44
C ASP A 215 11.47 -11.64 -5.91
N GLY A 216 11.17 -12.64 -6.68
CA GLY A 216 10.24 -13.74 -6.38
C GLY A 216 10.95 -15.09 -6.54
N GLU A 217 12.26 -15.18 -6.27
CA GLU A 217 13.00 -16.45 -6.32
C GLU A 217 12.41 -17.50 -5.37
N LYS A 218 11.82 -17.06 -4.25
CA LYS A 218 11.15 -17.89 -3.26
C LYS A 218 9.61 -17.90 -3.38
N LEU A 219 9.06 -17.30 -4.43
CA LEU A 219 7.65 -17.35 -4.77
C LEU A 219 7.41 -18.48 -5.77
N VAL A 220 6.75 -19.54 -5.36
CA VAL A 220 6.43 -20.67 -6.23
C VAL A 220 5.05 -20.45 -6.87
N ALA A 221 5.03 -20.08 -8.16
CA ALA A 221 3.82 -20.06 -8.94
C ALA A 221 3.61 -21.41 -9.64
N LYS A 222 2.44 -22.03 -9.53
CA LYS A 222 2.12 -23.24 -10.30
C LYS A 222 2.03 -22.89 -11.78
N ASN A 223 1.24 -21.88 -12.13
CA ASN A 223 1.13 -21.32 -13.46
C ASN A 223 1.40 -19.81 -13.41
N ALA A 224 2.02 -19.26 -14.45
CA ALA A 224 2.23 -17.82 -14.57
C ALA A 224 2.01 -17.31 -15.99
N GLU A 225 1.40 -16.14 -16.11
CA GLU A 225 1.50 -15.28 -17.29
C GLU A 225 2.32 -14.05 -16.91
N ILE A 226 3.41 -13.80 -17.65
CA ILE A 226 4.38 -12.74 -17.35
C ILE A 226 4.43 -11.77 -18.51
N LYS A 227 4.14 -10.51 -18.23
CA LYS A 227 4.35 -9.39 -19.14
C LYS A 227 5.46 -8.51 -18.58
N ALA A 228 6.61 -8.43 -19.30
CA ALA A 228 7.76 -7.64 -18.89
C ALA A 228 8.17 -6.67 -20.00
N GLU A 229 8.15 -5.38 -19.72
CA GLU A 229 8.43 -4.32 -20.67
C GLU A 229 9.46 -3.31 -20.10
N GLY A 230 10.04 -2.49 -20.98
CA GLY A 230 11.01 -1.45 -20.61
C GLY A 230 12.34 -2.01 -20.10
N TYR A 231 12.78 -1.59 -18.92
CA TYR A 231 14.00 -2.05 -18.23
C TYR A 231 13.64 -2.87 -16.98
N SER A 232 12.50 -3.55 -17.01
CA SER A 232 12.02 -4.30 -15.87
C SER A 232 12.81 -5.59 -15.64
N THR A 233 12.86 -6.03 -14.38
CA THR A 233 13.55 -7.27 -13.99
C THR A 233 12.66 -8.15 -13.15
N ALA A 234 12.62 -9.45 -13.44
CA ALA A 234 11.88 -10.43 -12.65
C ALA A 234 12.72 -11.66 -12.36
N LYS A 235 12.78 -12.08 -11.10
CA LYS A 235 13.18 -13.41 -10.69
C LYS A 235 11.95 -14.15 -10.21
N ILE A 236 11.67 -15.32 -10.75
CA ILE A 236 10.46 -16.06 -10.40
C ILE A 236 10.60 -17.56 -10.57
N MET A 237 10.04 -18.33 -9.64
CA MET A 237 9.95 -19.78 -9.75
C MET A 237 8.56 -20.17 -10.26
N VAL A 238 8.51 -20.94 -11.34
CA VAL A 238 7.27 -21.48 -11.91
C VAL A 238 7.39 -22.99 -12.03
N ALA A 239 6.35 -23.70 -11.56
CA ALA A 239 6.40 -25.16 -11.47
C ALA A 239 5.86 -25.87 -12.72
N THR A 240 4.75 -25.40 -13.32
CA THR A 240 4.03 -26.18 -14.36
C THR A 240 4.02 -25.51 -15.72
N LYS A 241 3.54 -24.30 -15.84
CA LYS A 241 3.42 -23.57 -17.11
C LYS A 241 3.71 -22.09 -16.93
N VAL A 242 4.48 -21.52 -17.88
CA VAL A 242 4.67 -20.07 -17.98
C VAL A 242 4.42 -19.59 -19.40
N ILE A 243 3.65 -18.51 -19.52
CA ILE A 243 3.44 -17.75 -20.76
C ILE A 243 4.20 -16.44 -20.61
N ILE A 244 5.05 -16.10 -21.59
CA ILE A 244 5.91 -14.92 -21.52
C ILE A 244 5.63 -13.99 -22.68
N ASN A 245 5.37 -12.72 -22.35
CA ASN A 245 5.37 -11.57 -23.24
C ASN A 245 6.46 -10.61 -22.78
N ALA A 246 7.58 -10.51 -23.50
CA ALA A 246 8.71 -9.67 -23.11
C ALA A 246 9.15 -8.74 -24.25
N SER A 247 9.49 -7.50 -23.91
CA SER A 247 10.00 -6.50 -24.85
C SER A 247 10.87 -5.46 -24.15
N GLY A 248 11.49 -4.56 -24.94
CA GLY A 248 12.41 -3.56 -24.42
C GLY A 248 13.75 -4.17 -24.03
N LYS A 249 14.25 -3.82 -22.87
CA LYS A 249 15.44 -4.41 -22.22
C LYS A 249 15.07 -5.16 -20.95
N SER A 250 13.89 -5.80 -20.96
CA SER A 250 13.42 -6.56 -19.81
C SER A 250 14.25 -7.83 -19.60
N GLU A 251 14.46 -8.20 -18.34
CA GLU A 251 15.20 -9.39 -17.95
C GLU A 251 14.36 -10.29 -17.04
N ILE A 252 14.21 -11.56 -17.46
CA ILE A 252 13.48 -12.59 -16.68
C ILE A 252 14.44 -13.70 -16.31
N GLN A 253 14.64 -13.96 -15.02
CA GLN A 253 15.32 -15.13 -14.48
C GLN A 253 14.26 -16.13 -14.02
N LEU A 254 14.14 -17.23 -14.75
CA LEU A 254 13.12 -18.26 -14.53
C LEU A 254 13.74 -19.46 -13.82
N TYR A 255 13.21 -19.79 -12.64
CA TYR A 255 13.51 -20.97 -11.85
C TYR A 255 12.42 -22.03 -12.03
N GLY A 256 12.72 -23.29 -11.71
CA GLY A 256 11.80 -24.43 -11.90
C GLY A 256 11.88 -25.02 -13.33
N GLU A 257 11.03 -25.98 -13.66
CA GLU A 257 10.99 -26.69 -14.95
C GLU A 257 9.62 -26.60 -15.62
N PRO A 258 9.04 -25.39 -15.80
CA PRO A 258 7.74 -25.25 -16.44
C PRO A 258 7.80 -25.50 -17.95
N LYS A 259 6.64 -25.82 -18.53
CA LYS A 259 6.44 -25.65 -19.96
C LYS A 259 6.42 -24.17 -20.30
N ILE A 260 7.37 -23.73 -21.14
CA ILE A 260 7.51 -22.32 -21.53
C ILE A 260 6.80 -22.10 -22.86
N GLU A 261 5.95 -21.07 -22.92
CA GLU A 261 5.31 -20.56 -24.13
C GLU A 261 5.69 -19.08 -24.32
N LEU A 262 6.42 -18.76 -25.38
CA LEU A 262 6.79 -17.37 -25.74
C LEU A 262 5.75 -16.86 -26.75
N LYS A 263 4.86 -15.95 -26.35
CA LYS A 263 3.88 -15.29 -27.24
C LYS A 263 4.50 -14.09 -27.93
N ARG A 264 5.25 -13.28 -27.18
CA ARG A 264 6.01 -12.14 -27.69
C ARG A 264 7.37 -12.12 -27.01
N PHE A 265 8.42 -12.04 -27.80
CA PHE A 265 9.79 -11.91 -27.28
C PHE A 265 10.60 -11.09 -28.28
N THR A 266 10.75 -9.78 -28.04
CA THR A 266 11.22 -8.81 -29.02
C THR A 266 12.24 -7.86 -28.42
N GLU A 267 12.94 -7.15 -29.28
CA GLU A 267 13.95 -6.16 -28.96
C GLU A 267 15.16 -6.79 -28.23
N SER A 268 15.53 -6.25 -27.06
CA SER A 268 16.65 -6.74 -26.25
C SER A 268 16.21 -7.49 -24.99
N ALA A 269 14.99 -8.06 -25.01
CA ALA A 269 14.49 -8.85 -23.87
C ALA A 269 15.38 -10.10 -23.65
N VAL A 270 15.60 -10.44 -22.39
CA VAL A 270 16.45 -11.56 -21.98
C VAL A 270 15.66 -12.53 -21.08
N LEU A 271 15.67 -13.80 -21.43
CA LEU A 271 15.18 -14.88 -20.58
C LEU A 271 16.34 -15.80 -20.19
N THR A 272 16.61 -15.91 -18.91
CA THR A 272 17.66 -16.78 -18.37
C THR A 272 17.04 -17.87 -17.52
N LYS A 273 17.26 -19.13 -17.89
CA LYS A 273 16.90 -20.27 -17.04
C LYS A 273 17.92 -20.43 -15.92
N LYS A 274 17.45 -20.53 -14.70
CA LYS A 274 18.28 -20.73 -13.50
C LYS A 274 17.99 -22.09 -12.87
N PRO A 275 19.00 -22.76 -12.28
CA PRO A 275 18.75 -24.00 -11.54
C PRO A 275 17.89 -23.69 -10.30
N SER A 276 16.98 -24.61 -9.98
CA SER A 276 16.29 -24.58 -8.68
C SER A 276 17.31 -24.89 -7.59
N LYS A 277 17.32 -24.08 -6.52
CA LYS A 277 18.16 -24.35 -5.35
C LYS A 277 17.55 -25.43 -4.50
#